data_9fc2834525e58def0458b4d804130599
#
_entry.id   9fc2834525e58def0458b4d804130599
#
_cell.length_a   1.000
_cell.length_b   1.000
_cell.length_c   1.000
_cell.angle_alpha   90.00
_cell.angle_beta   90.00
_cell.angle_gamma   90.00
#
_symmetry.space_group_name_H-M   'P 1'
#
loop_
_entity.id
_entity.type
_entity.pdbx_description
1 polymer ?
#
loop_
_entity_poly.entity_id
_entity_poly.type
_entity_poly.pdbx_seq_one_letter_code
_entity_poly.pdbx_strand_id
1 'polypeptide(L)'
;IADPVLVRDIILKAAKDHALVLYHPEPNITLREFGQNGYIFDLKAYVGDITSGATVASDIRFSILAAFREYGIQLPRAFPDVNIGEANEPPAKPGPKPVAT
;
A
#
# COMPACT_ATOMS: atom_id res chain seq x y z
N ILE A 1 18.79 1.63 -13.02
CA ILE A 1 17.38 1.89 -12.86
C ILE A 1 16.72 0.68 -12.24
N ALA A 2 15.77 0.90 -11.38
CA ALA A 2 15.17 -0.20 -10.63
C ALA A 2 14.15 -0.96 -11.47
N ASP A 3 14.10 -2.27 -11.24
CA ASP A 3 13.10 -3.12 -11.86
C ASP A 3 11.73 -2.76 -11.32
N PRO A 4 10.77 -2.37 -12.14
CA PRO A 4 9.45 -1.97 -11.65
C PRO A 4 8.71 -3.11 -10.95
N VAL A 5 8.96 -4.36 -11.30
CA VAL A 5 8.33 -5.48 -10.62
C VAL A 5 8.86 -5.59 -9.19
N LEU A 6 10.16 -5.39 -9.02
CA LEU A 6 10.75 -5.38 -7.68
C LEU A 6 10.17 -4.23 -6.85
N VAL A 7 10.07 -3.04 -7.44
CA VAL A 7 9.54 -1.87 -6.75
C VAL A 7 8.10 -2.14 -6.32
N ARG A 8 7.28 -2.68 -7.23
CA ARG A 8 5.90 -3.03 -6.93
C ARG A 8 5.83 -3.98 -5.73
N ASP A 9 6.66 -5.01 -5.76
CA ASP A 9 6.62 -6.03 -4.71
C ASP A 9 7.04 -5.46 -3.36
N ILE A 10 8.01 -4.56 -3.36
CA ILE A 10 8.44 -3.90 -2.13
C ILE A 10 7.31 -3.08 -1.53
N ILE A 11 6.64 -2.29 -2.36
CA ILE A 11 5.55 -1.42 -1.90
C ILE A 11 4.39 -2.27 -1.37
N LEU A 12 4.05 -3.30 -2.12
CA LEU A 12 2.93 -4.16 -1.73
C LEU A 12 3.22 -4.90 -0.42
N LYS A 13 4.45 -5.37 -0.26
CA LYS A 13 4.84 -6.07 0.96
C LYS A 13 4.77 -5.13 2.17
N ALA A 14 5.17 -3.89 2.00
CA ALA A 14 5.09 -2.91 3.09
C ALA A 14 3.65 -2.77 3.59
N ALA A 15 2.69 -2.76 2.67
CA ALA A 15 1.29 -2.68 3.04
C ALA A 15 0.81 -3.96 3.71
N LYS A 16 1.14 -5.10 3.14
CA LYS A 16 0.66 -6.38 3.65
C LYS A 16 1.23 -6.71 5.02
N ASP A 17 2.42 -6.20 5.33
CA ASP A 17 3.05 -6.49 6.61
C ASP A 17 2.52 -5.62 7.75
N HIS A 18 1.76 -4.60 7.46
CA HIS A 18 1.24 -3.73 8.51
C HIS A 18 0.08 -4.42 9.23
N ALA A 19 0.15 -4.42 10.56
CA ALA A 19 -0.80 -5.17 11.37
C ALA A 19 -2.25 -4.72 11.20
N LEU A 20 -2.47 -3.44 10.90
CA LEU A 20 -3.82 -2.89 10.79
C LEU A 20 -4.39 -2.92 9.38
N VAL A 21 -3.59 -3.33 8.41
CA VAL A 21 -4.08 -3.45 7.04
C VAL A 21 -4.82 -4.78 6.91
N LEU A 22 -6.02 -4.71 6.34
CA LEU A 22 -6.88 -5.88 6.23
C LEU A 22 -6.37 -6.84 5.16
N TYR A 23 -6.64 -8.12 5.35
CA TYR A 23 -6.40 -9.12 4.30
C TYR A 23 -7.45 -9.00 3.21
N HIS A 24 -8.68 -8.63 3.57
CA HIS A 24 -9.76 -8.49 2.61
C HIS A 24 -10.56 -7.23 2.94
N PRO A 25 -10.71 -6.32 2.01
CA PRO A 25 -10.15 -6.33 0.66
C PRO A 25 -8.63 -6.23 0.74
N GLU A 26 -7.95 -7.03 -0.08
CA GLU A 26 -6.50 -7.01 -0.01
C GLU A 26 -5.94 -5.72 -0.60
N PRO A 27 -4.74 -5.33 -0.18
CA PRO A 27 -4.09 -4.18 -0.78
C PRO A 27 -3.87 -4.41 -2.26
N ASN A 28 -3.97 -3.35 -3.04
CA ASN A 28 -3.64 -3.47 -4.45
C ASN A 28 -2.75 -2.32 -4.86
N ILE A 29 -2.03 -2.53 -5.95
CA ILE A 29 -1.06 -1.56 -6.41
C ILE A 29 -1.13 -1.52 -7.93
N THR A 30 -1.09 -0.31 -8.47
CA THR A 30 -1.08 -0.12 -9.91
C THR A 30 0.06 0.81 -10.27
N LEU A 31 0.59 0.63 -11.46
CA LEU A 31 1.60 1.54 -12.01
C LEU A 31 0.84 2.62 -12.77
N ARG A 32 0.84 3.83 -12.21
CA ARG A 32 0.05 4.91 -12.78
C ARG A 32 0.75 5.60 -13.94
N GLU A 33 2.05 5.81 -13.78
CA GLU A 33 2.84 6.49 -14.81
C GLU A 33 4.24 5.93 -14.84
N PHE A 34 4.85 5.97 -16.02
CA PHE A 34 6.25 5.67 -16.17
C PHE A 34 6.82 6.50 -17.30
N GLY A 35 8.10 6.79 -17.23
CA GLY A 35 8.74 7.62 -18.24
C GLY A 35 10.13 8.00 -17.81
N GLN A 36 10.63 9.10 -18.38
CA GLN A 36 11.99 9.54 -18.09
C GLN A 36 12.21 9.85 -16.62
N ASN A 37 11.16 10.30 -15.95
CA ASN A 37 11.29 10.72 -14.55
C ASN A 37 11.10 9.58 -13.56
N GLY A 38 10.77 8.40 -14.04
CA GLY A 38 10.64 7.23 -13.19
C GLY A 38 9.24 6.64 -13.19
N TYR A 39 8.94 5.90 -12.14
CA TYR A 39 7.68 5.19 -12.00
C TYR A 39 6.85 5.81 -10.89
N ILE A 40 5.53 5.93 -11.12
CA ILE A 40 4.62 6.37 -10.07
C ILE A 40 3.63 5.25 -9.83
N PHE A 41 3.62 4.74 -8.62
CA PHE A 41 2.74 3.65 -8.22
C PHE A 41 1.64 4.18 -7.31
N ASP A 42 0.43 3.67 -7.46
CA ASP A 42 -0.66 3.92 -6.54
C ASP A 42 -0.90 2.68 -5.73
N LEU A 43 -0.72 2.79 -4.42
CA LEU A 43 -1.02 1.73 -3.48
C LEU A 43 -2.33 2.07 -2.80
N LYS A 44 -3.25 1.11 -2.76
CA LYS A 44 -4.49 1.23 -1.99
C LYS A 44 -4.52 0.12 -0.96
N ALA A 45 -4.66 0.49 0.30
CA ALA A 45 -4.80 -0.46 1.39
C ALA A 45 -6.05 -0.11 2.19
N TYR A 46 -6.58 -1.09 2.91
CA TYR A 46 -7.83 -0.91 3.63
C TYR A 46 -7.63 -1.25 5.10
N VAL A 47 -8.30 -0.47 5.95
CA VAL A 47 -8.29 -0.66 7.40
C VAL A 47 -9.72 -0.76 7.89
N GLY A 48 -9.90 -1.31 9.08
CA GLY A 48 -11.24 -1.44 9.66
C GLY A 48 -11.73 -0.14 10.28
N ASP A 49 -10.82 0.73 10.69
CA ASP A 49 -11.17 1.99 11.35
C ASP A 49 -10.37 3.11 10.69
N ILE A 50 -11.07 3.94 9.93
CA ILE A 50 -10.41 4.98 9.15
C ILE A 50 -9.71 6.03 10.02
N THR A 51 -10.04 6.11 11.30
CA THR A 51 -9.34 7.04 12.17
C THR A 51 -7.86 6.69 12.30
N SER A 52 -7.49 5.43 12.02
CA SER A 52 -6.11 5.00 11.99
C SER A 52 -5.42 5.27 10.66
N GLY A 53 -6.18 5.72 9.67
CA GLY A 53 -5.68 5.75 8.28
C GLY A 53 -4.41 6.55 8.11
N ALA A 54 -4.35 7.74 8.72
CA ALA A 54 -3.17 8.58 8.57
C ALA A 54 -1.92 7.93 9.17
N THR A 55 -2.07 7.31 10.32
CA THR A 55 -0.94 6.62 10.97
C THR A 55 -0.50 5.42 10.15
N VAL A 56 -1.46 4.64 9.66
CA VAL A 56 -1.14 3.47 8.83
C VAL A 56 -0.41 3.91 7.56
N ALA A 57 -0.90 4.96 6.91
CA ALA A 57 -0.25 5.45 5.70
C ALA A 57 1.18 5.90 5.99
N SER A 58 1.39 6.58 7.10
CA SER A 58 2.72 7.03 7.51
C SER A 58 3.65 5.84 7.76
N ASP A 59 3.14 4.83 8.48
CA ASP A 59 3.93 3.64 8.76
C ASP A 59 4.34 2.92 7.49
N ILE A 60 3.41 2.80 6.54
CA ILE A 60 3.70 2.15 5.26
C ILE A 60 4.76 2.94 4.51
N ARG A 61 4.65 4.28 4.49
CA ARG A 61 5.64 5.11 3.82
C ARG A 61 7.03 4.94 4.42
N PHE A 62 7.13 4.89 5.75
CA PHE A 62 8.42 4.65 6.39
C PHE A 62 8.98 3.29 6.02
N SER A 63 8.14 2.26 5.99
CA SER A 63 8.60 0.93 5.60
C SER A 63 9.10 0.91 4.16
N ILE A 64 8.39 1.61 3.27
CA ILE A 64 8.79 1.69 1.87
C ILE A 64 10.15 2.40 1.75
N LEU A 65 10.30 3.51 2.46
CA LEU A 65 11.55 4.26 2.38
C LEU A 65 12.73 3.45 2.91
N ALA A 66 12.52 2.69 3.98
CA ALA A 66 13.57 1.83 4.52
C ALA A 66 13.96 0.75 3.51
N ALA A 67 12.97 0.14 2.86
CA ALA A 67 13.24 -0.89 1.86
C ALA A 67 13.92 -0.30 0.63
N PHE A 68 13.50 0.89 0.20
CA PHE A 68 14.12 1.55 -0.95
C PHE A 68 15.59 1.83 -0.66
N ARG A 69 15.89 2.29 0.55
CA ARG A 69 17.28 2.53 0.93
C ARG A 69 18.08 1.23 0.86
N GLU A 70 17.50 0.16 1.38
CA GLU A 70 18.17 -1.13 1.42
C GLU A 70 18.48 -1.64 0.01
N TYR A 71 17.58 -1.40 -0.94
CA TYR A 71 17.73 -1.90 -2.31
C TYR A 71 18.37 -0.86 -3.24
N GLY A 72 18.71 0.32 -2.73
CA GLY A 72 19.32 1.35 -3.56
C GLY A 72 18.39 2.03 -4.53
N ILE A 73 17.09 2.01 -4.24
CA ILE A 73 16.08 2.67 -5.09
C ILE A 73 15.94 4.11 -4.63
N GLN A 74 15.96 5.04 -5.57
CA GLN A 74 15.95 6.47 -5.25
C GLN A 74 14.65 7.13 -5.66
N LEU A 75 14.18 8.06 -4.83
CA LEU A 75 13.12 8.95 -5.20
C LEU A 75 13.70 10.11 -5.99
N PRO A 76 13.00 10.64 -6.96
CA PRO A 76 11.63 10.28 -7.36
C PRO A 76 11.55 9.22 -8.45
N ARG A 77 12.63 8.46 -8.68
CA ARG A 77 12.64 7.45 -9.73
C ARG A 77 11.55 6.42 -9.54
N ALA A 78 11.21 6.10 -8.27
CA ALA A 78 10.08 5.27 -7.96
C ALA A 78 9.31 5.96 -6.86
N PHE A 79 8.09 6.37 -7.14
CA PHE A 79 7.32 7.16 -6.19
C PHE A 79 6.06 6.40 -5.78
N PRO A 80 5.94 6.04 -4.50
CA PRO A 80 4.74 5.36 -4.02
C PRO A 80 3.73 6.38 -3.49
N ASP A 81 2.55 6.38 -4.06
CA ASP A 81 1.44 7.18 -3.57
C ASP A 81 0.56 6.24 -2.74
N VAL A 82 0.43 6.50 -1.45
CA VAL A 82 -0.23 5.60 -0.52
C VAL A 82 -1.58 6.16 -0.13
N ASN A 83 -2.62 5.39 -0.40
CA ASN A 83 -4.00 5.77 -0.09
C ASN A 83 -4.63 4.71 0.81
N ILE A 84 -5.30 5.15 1.87
CA ILE A 84 -5.93 4.26 2.83
C ILE A 84 -7.44 4.47 2.76
N GLY A 85 -8.16 3.37 2.64
CA GLY A 85 -9.61 3.40 2.66
C GLY A 85 -10.16 2.58 3.81
N GLU A 86 -11.39 2.85 4.18
CA GLU A 86 -12.07 2.06 5.19
C GLU A 86 -12.90 1.01 4.49
N ALA A 87 -12.78 -0.23 4.96
CA ALA A 87 -13.61 -1.28 4.44
C ALA A 87 -14.39 -1.86 5.58
N ASN A 88 -15.56 -1.30 5.84
CA ASN A 88 -16.36 -1.93 6.79
C ASN A 88 -17.39 -2.61 6.05
N GLU A 89 -17.18 -3.76 5.66
CA GLU A 89 -18.03 -4.45 5.04
C GLU A 89 -18.99 -5.01 5.74
N PRO A 90 -19.98 -4.89 5.49
CA PRO A 90 -21.01 -5.51 6.17
C PRO A 90 -21.11 -6.91 5.73
N PRO A 91 -21.14 -7.14 5.76
CA PRO A 91 -21.05 -8.07 5.41
C PRO A 91 -21.47 -8.63 4.42
N ALA A 92 -21.47 -8.14 4.16
CA ALA A 92 -21.55 -8.47 3.31
C ALA A 92 -21.59 -9.08 2.74
N LYS A 93 -22.00 -8.94 2.70
CA LYS A 93 -21.65 -9.40 2.29
C LYS A 93 -21.31 -10.07 2.54
N PRO A 94 -21.72 -10.15 3.06
CA PRO A 94 -21.15 -10.68 3.46
C PRO A 94 -20.54 -10.91 3.82
N GLY A 95 -20.88 -10.64 4.29
CA GLY A 95 -20.02 -10.75 4.56
C GLY A 95 -19.60 -10.76 5.11
N PRO A 96 -19.76 -10.80 5.50
CA PRO A 96 -19.12 -10.59 5.92
C PRO A 96 -18.86 -10.44 6.56
N LYS A 97 -19.19 -10.11 6.93
CA LYS A 97 -18.65 -9.74 7.35
C LYS A 97 -18.17 -9.80 8.07
N PRO A 98 -18.46 -9.71 8.32
CA PRO A 98 -17.81 -9.57 8.82
C PRO A 98 -17.39 -9.45 9.45
N VAL A 99 -17.65 -8.96 9.71
CA VAL A 99 -16.94 -8.87 10.06
C VAL A 99 -16.73 -8.75 10.62
N ALA A 100 -17.19 -8.30 10.73
CA ALA A 100 -16.78 -8.23 10.93
C ALA A 100 -16.76 -8.25 11.37
N THR A 101 -17.43 -7.77 11.45
CA THR A 101 -17.14 -7.80 11.41
C THR A 101 -16.86 -8.00 11.64
#